data_388870d18b2d442871b7a97c72625361
#
_entry.id   388870d18b2d442871b7a97c72625361
#
_cell.length_a   1.000
_cell.length_b   1.000
_cell.length_c   1.000
_cell.angle_alpha   90.00
_cell.angle_beta   90.00
_cell.angle_gamma   90.00
#
_symmetry.space_group_name_H-M   'P 1'
#
loop_
_entity.id
_entity.type
_entity.pdbx_description
1 polymer ?
#
loop_
_entity_poly.entity_id
_entity_poly.type
_entity_poly.pdbx_seq_one_letter_code
_entity_poly.pdbx_strand_id
1 'polypeptide(L)'
;NKEITSLLNRLRAPFNVNIVALAAAVAALDDTEFLKKTVENNSKERERYAAFCKDHNLFMIPSKANFVAVDFKGYDAQAIADKLLHQGIIVRPLLGYKLQDILRISIGKPSENDRLFNVLDKILKEMK
;
A
#
# COMPACT_ATOMS: atom_id res chain seq x y z
N ASN A 1 -12.24 -31.34 11.63
CA ASN A 1 -12.33 -32.28 10.51
C ASN A 1 -12.10 -31.52 9.21
N LYS A 2 -11.08 -31.96 8.41
CA LYS A 2 -10.68 -31.29 7.15
C LYS A 2 -11.81 -31.25 6.11
N GLU A 3 -12.61 -32.28 6.05
CA GLU A 3 -13.73 -32.40 5.10
C GLU A 3 -14.82 -31.37 5.39
N ILE A 4 -15.21 -31.22 6.66
CA ILE A 4 -16.17 -30.19 7.09
C ILE A 4 -15.63 -28.78 6.81
N THR A 5 -14.35 -28.54 7.10
CA THR A 5 -13.73 -27.24 6.81
C THR A 5 -13.72 -26.93 5.31
N SER A 6 -13.45 -27.94 4.46
CA SER A 6 -13.50 -27.79 3.01
C SER A 6 -14.91 -27.42 2.52
N LEU A 7 -15.94 -28.09 3.03
CA LEU A 7 -17.33 -27.79 2.68
C LEU A 7 -17.74 -26.38 3.12
N LEU A 8 -17.39 -25.98 4.35
CA LEU A 8 -17.65 -24.62 4.86
C LEU A 8 -16.96 -23.55 4.01
N ASN A 9 -15.70 -23.78 3.59
CA ASN A 9 -14.98 -22.86 2.73
C ASN A 9 -15.60 -22.69 1.33
N ARG A 10 -16.33 -23.68 0.84
CA ARG A 10 -17.06 -23.59 -0.43
C ARG A 10 -18.37 -22.80 -0.32
N LEU A 11 -18.94 -22.73 0.87
CA LEU A 11 -20.23 -22.07 1.13
C LEU A 11 -20.06 -20.62 1.62
N ARG A 12 -18.92 -20.28 2.24
CA ARG A 12 -18.73 -18.94 2.74
C ARG A 12 -18.61 -17.93 1.59
N ALA A 13 -19.20 -16.76 1.78
CA ALA A 13 -19.03 -15.64 0.86
C ALA A 13 -17.56 -15.17 0.82
N PRO A 14 -17.04 -14.76 -0.36
CA PRO A 14 -15.77 -14.05 -0.42
C PRO A 14 -15.82 -12.82 0.50
N PHE A 15 -14.75 -12.56 1.23
CA PHE A 15 -14.66 -11.40 2.15
C PHE A 15 -15.73 -11.41 3.26
N ASN A 16 -16.11 -12.59 3.75
CA ASN A 16 -17.04 -12.67 4.87
C ASN A 16 -16.45 -11.98 6.11
N VAL A 17 -17.27 -11.21 6.79
CA VAL A 17 -16.90 -10.41 7.95
C VAL A 17 -17.52 -11.03 9.19
N ASN A 18 -16.76 -11.16 10.28
CA ASN A 18 -17.32 -11.62 11.56
C ASN A 18 -18.14 -10.50 12.22
N ILE A 19 -19.00 -10.90 13.15
CA ILE A 19 -19.95 -9.97 13.78
C ILE A 19 -19.27 -8.84 14.56
N VAL A 20 -18.10 -9.08 15.16
CA VAL A 20 -17.32 -8.07 15.90
C VAL A 20 -16.77 -7.02 14.92
N ALA A 21 -16.21 -7.47 13.80
CA ALA A 21 -15.73 -6.57 12.76
C ALA A 21 -16.87 -5.76 12.12
N LEU A 22 -18.06 -6.36 11.98
CA LEU A 22 -19.24 -5.65 11.48
C LEU A 22 -19.69 -4.54 12.44
N ALA A 23 -19.76 -4.83 13.74
CA ALA A 23 -20.09 -3.84 14.76
C ALA A 23 -19.03 -2.70 14.81
N ALA A 24 -17.75 -3.05 14.71
CA ALA A 24 -16.67 -2.06 14.63
C ALA A 24 -16.77 -1.19 13.36
N ALA A 25 -17.13 -1.77 12.22
CA ALA A 25 -17.32 -1.01 10.98
C ALA A 25 -18.47 -0.01 11.09
N VAL A 26 -19.60 -0.41 11.69
CA VAL A 26 -20.72 0.50 11.94
C VAL A 26 -20.28 1.68 12.83
N ALA A 27 -19.60 1.40 13.94
CA ALA A 27 -19.10 2.44 14.83
C ALA A 27 -18.08 3.38 14.13
N ALA A 28 -17.23 2.83 13.26
CA ALA A 28 -16.25 3.62 12.52
C ALA A 28 -16.88 4.59 11.51
N LEU A 29 -18.09 4.30 10.99
CA LEU A 29 -18.79 5.21 10.09
C LEU A 29 -19.24 6.50 10.79
N ASP A 30 -19.42 6.48 12.11
CA ASP A 30 -19.81 7.64 12.91
C ASP A 30 -18.60 8.48 13.35
N ASP A 31 -17.37 7.97 13.21
CA ASP A 31 -16.11 8.68 13.54
C ASP A 31 -15.68 9.62 12.41
N THR A 32 -16.43 10.69 12.25
CA THR A 32 -16.19 11.71 11.21
C THR A 32 -14.88 12.47 11.43
N GLU A 33 -14.41 12.60 12.68
CA GLU A 33 -13.15 13.26 12.99
C GLU A 33 -11.96 12.44 12.53
N PHE A 34 -11.97 11.13 12.77
CA PHE A 34 -10.94 10.21 12.28
C PHE A 34 -10.91 10.20 10.74
N LEU A 35 -12.08 10.17 10.09
CA LEU A 35 -12.19 10.24 8.64
C LEU A 35 -11.54 11.52 8.10
N LYS A 36 -11.86 12.67 8.67
CA LYS A 36 -11.29 13.97 8.27
C LYS A 36 -9.76 13.97 8.41
N LYS A 37 -9.24 13.57 9.56
CA LYS A 37 -7.79 13.45 9.81
C LYS A 37 -7.11 12.52 8.80
N THR A 38 -7.74 11.40 8.48
CA THR A 38 -7.22 10.42 7.52
C THR A 38 -7.17 11.00 6.11
N VAL A 39 -8.22 11.67 5.67
CA VAL A 39 -8.27 12.33 4.35
C VAL A 39 -7.21 13.42 4.23
N GLU A 40 -7.06 14.26 5.26
CA GLU A 40 -6.04 15.32 5.31
C GLU A 40 -4.62 14.74 5.26
N ASN A 41 -4.34 13.71 6.10
CA ASN A 41 -3.06 13.01 6.07
C ASN A 41 -2.77 12.45 4.68
N ASN A 42 -3.70 11.70 4.10
CA ASN A 42 -3.52 11.11 2.78
C ASN A 42 -3.28 12.18 1.69
N SER A 43 -3.92 13.34 1.78
CA SER A 43 -3.70 14.42 0.82
C SER A 43 -2.28 14.97 0.91
N LYS A 44 -1.83 15.33 2.11
CA LYS A 44 -0.48 15.85 2.37
C LYS A 44 0.60 14.83 1.97
N GLU A 45 0.41 13.60 2.36
CA GLU A 45 1.41 12.56 2.07
C GLU A 45 1.47 12.22 0.58
N ARG A 46 0.36 12.26 -0.17
CA ARG A 46 0.41 12.10 -1.65
C ARG A 46 1.29 13.16 -2.32
N GLU A 47 1.26 14.40 -1.83
CA GLU A 47 2.13 15.46 -2.34
C GLU A 47 3.61 15.14 -2.07
N ARG A 48 3.93 14.58 -0.90
CA ARG A 48 5.28 14.13 -0.56
C ARG A 48 5.74 12.97 -1.44
N TYR A 49 4.86 12.00 -1.71
CA TYR A 49 5.15 10.93 -2.68
C TYR A 49 5.40 11.48 -4.08
N ALA A 50 4.61 12.46 -4.53
CA ALA A 50 4.80 13.09 -5.83
C ALA A 50 6.15 13.82 -5.92
N ALA A 51 6.54 14.54 -4.88
CA ALA A 51 7.85 15.20 -4.79
C ALA A 51 8.99 14.16 -4.83
N PHE A 52 8.91 13.12 -4.00
CA PHE A 52 9.91 12.04 -3.99
C PHE A 52 10.06 11.38 -5.36
N CYS A 53 8.94 11.04 -6.01
CA CYS A 53 8.97 10.44 -7.36
C CYS A 53 9.63 11.38 -8.38
N LYS A 54 9.32 12.67 -8.34
CA LYS A 54 9.93 13.68 -9.21
C LYS A 54 11.45 13.75 -9.02
N ASP A 55 11.93 13.76 -7.78
CA ASP A 55 13.36 13.85 -7.44
C ASP A 55 14.14 12.61 -7.92
N HIS A 56 13.47 11.47 -8.01
CA HIS A 56 14.05 10.20 -8.47
C HIS A 56 13.74 9.86 -9.93
N ASN A 57 13.10 10.75 -10.70
CA ASN A 57 12.64 10.50 -12.07
C ASN A 57 11.71 9.27 -12.20
N LEU A 58 10.88 9.04 -11.20
CA LEU A 58 9.86 8.02 -11.20
C LEU A 58 8.50 8.63 -11.58
N PHE A 59 7.62 7.83 -12.17
CA PHE A 59 6.27 8.26 -12.48
C PHE A 59 5.28 7.76 -11.43
N MET A 60 4.58 8.66 -10.78
CA MET A 60 3.49 8.33 -9.88
C MET A 60 2.15 8.49 -10.61
N ILE A 61 1.37 7.44 -10.66
CA ILE A 61 0.01 7.49 -11.22
C ILE A 61 -0.85 8.41 -10.34
N PRO A 62 -1.55 9.40 -10.90
CA PRO A 62 -2.41 10.30 -10.13
C PRO A 62 -3.44 9.52 -9.28
N SER A 63 -3.49 9.80 -8.00
CA SER A 63 -4.34 9.08 -7.04
C SER A 63 -5.14 10.03 -6.17
N LYS A 64 -6.36 9.60 -5.80
CA LYS A 64 -7.20 10.19 -4.75
C LYS A 64 -7.45 9.19 -3.60
N ALA A 65 -6.84 8.00 -3.69
CA ALA A 65 -7.01 6.92 -2.72
C ALA A 65 -6.03 7.06 -1.54
N ASN A 66 -6.09 6.10 -0.62
CA ASN A 66 -5.16 5.93 0.50
C ASN A 66 -3.90 5.14 0.11
N PHE A 67 -3.59 5.08 -1.17
CA PHE A 67 -2.39 4.47 -1.72
C PHE A 67 -1.94 5.23 -2.96
N VAL A 68 -0.69 5.05 -3.31
CA VAL A 68 -0.10 5.47 -4.59
C VAL A 68 0.36 4.27 -5.38
N ALA A 69 0.39 4.40 -6.70
CA ALA A 69 1.03 3.44 -7.60
C ALA A 69 2.18 4.16 -8.29
N VAL A 70 3.39 3.62 -8.11
CA VAL A 70 4.62 4.20 -8.65
C VAL A 70 5.20 3.27 -9.69
N ASP A 71 5.49 3.82 -10.86
CA ASP A 71 6.16 3.13 -11.95
C ASP A 71 7.68 3.26 -11.76
N PHE A 72 8.33 2.11 -11.56
CA PHE A 72 9.76 1.97 -11.39
C PHE A 72 10.44 1.56 -12.71
N LYS A 73 9.90 1.97 -13.85
CA LYS A 73 10.47 1.66 -15.16
C LYS A 73 11.97 1.98 -15.22
N GLY A 74 12.76 0.98 -15.59
CA GLY A 74 14.22 1.06 -15.58
C GLY A 74 14.86 0.40 -14.37
N TYR A 75 14.06 -0.06 -13.40
CA TYR A 75 14.48 -0.86 -12.25
C TYR A 75 13.68 -2.16 -12.21
N ASP A 76 14.23 -3.17 -11.53
CA ASP A 76 13.46 -4.37 -11.17
C ASP A 76 12.57 -4.07 -9.97
N ALA A 77 11.27 -3.83 -10.24
CA ALA A 77 10.30 -3.50 -9.18
C ALA A 77 10.12 -4.65 -8.17
N GLN A 78 10.26 -5.90 -8.60
CA GLN A 78 10.18 -7.04 -7.68
C GLN A 78 11.39 -7.04 -6.73
N ALA A 79 12.59 -6.82 -7.25
CA ALA A 79 13.80 -6.73 -6.41
C ALA A 79 13.71 -5.56 -5.42
N ILE A 80 13.14 -4.42 -5.82
CA ILE A 80 12.86 -3.30 -4.89
C ILE A 80 11.90 -3.75 -3.79
N ALA A 81 10.81 -4.42 -4.13
CA ALA A 81 9.83 -4.90 -3.15
C ALA A 81 10.47 -5.90 -2.15
N ASP A 82 11.32 -6.79 -2.63
CA ASP A 82 12.02 -7.78 -1.81
C ASP A 82 13.03 -7.10 -0.87
N LYS A 83 13.80 -6.11 -1.35
CA LYS A 83 14.71 -5.32 -0.52
C LYS A 83 13.96 -4.53 0.56
N LEU A 84 12.81 -3.92 0.22
CA LEU A 84 11.94 -3.24 1.18
C LEU A 84 11.40 -4.21 2.23
N LEU A 85 10.98 -5.41 1.82
CA LEU A 85 10.47 -6.45 2.72
C LEU A 85 11.54 -6.86 3.76
N HIS A 86 12.79 -7.03 3.35
CA HIS A 86 13.91 -7.31 4.26
C HIS A 86 14.17 -6.18 5.27
N GLN A 87 13.73 -4.96 4.96
CA GLN A 87 13.74 -3.82 5.87
C GLN A 87 12.45 -3.68 6.68
N GLY A 88 11.54 -4.66 6.62
CA GLY A 88 10.24 -4.65 7.30
C GLY A 88 9.24 -3.66 6.70
N ILE A 89 9.38 -3.30 5.42
CA ILE A 89 8.45 -2.43 4.69
C ILE A 89 7.77 -3.26 3.61
N ILE A 90 6.44 -3.38 3.72
CA ILE A 90 5.65 -4.20 2.81
C ILE A 90 4.98 -3.30 1.77
N VAL A 91 5.32 -3.51 0.50
CA VAL A 91 4.66 -2.90 -0.65
C VAL A 91 4.05 -4.00 -1.53
N ARG A 92 3.16 -3.63 -2.45
CA ARG A 92 2.48 -4.63 -3.29
C ARG A 92 2.92 -4.52 -4.75
N PRO A 93 3.69 -5.48 -5.29
CA PRO A 93 3.90 -5.63 -6.72
C PRO A 93 2.59 -5.90 -7.45
N LEU A 94 2.44 -5.33 -8.64
CA LEU A 94 1.21 -5.48 -9.45
C LEU A 94 1.38 -6.46 -10.63
N LEU A 95 2.31 -7.40 -10.53
CA LEU A 95 2.57 -8.44 -11.53
C LEU A 95 1.31 -9.18 -11.98
N GLY A 96 0.43 -9.53 -11.05
CA GLY A 96 -0.83 -10.23 -11.33
C GLY A 96 -1.80 -9.44 -12.22
N TYR A 97 -1.58 -8.13 -12.36
CA TYR A 97 -2.34 -7.24 -13.24
C TYR A 97 -1.60 -6.92 -14.53
N LYS A 98 -0.51 -7.64 -14.85
CA LYS A 98 0.39 -7.37 -16.00
C LYS A 98 1.07 -5.99 -15.95
N LEU A 99 1.23 -5.43 -14.75
CA LEU A 99 1.91 -4.17 -14.47
C LEU A 99 3.23 -4.49 -13.75
N GLN A 100 4.24 -4.90 -14.53
CA GLN A 100 5.48 -5.50 -14.01
C GLN A 100 6.36 -4.50 -13.25
N ASP A 101 6.34 -3.24 -13.70
CA ASP A 101 7.22 -2.19 -13.16
C ASP A 101 6.54 -1.36 -12.07
N ILE A 102 5.30 -1.69 -11.69
CA ILE A 102 4.51 -0.87 -10.78
C ILE A 102 4.42 -1.50 -9.38
N LEU A 103 4.73 -0.70 -8.38
CA LEU A 103 4.47 -1.01 -6.97
C LEU A 103 3.32 -0.15 -6.44
N ARG A 104 2.36 -0.80 -5.77
CA ARG A 104 1.34 -0.11 -4.99
C ARG A 104 1.83 0.05 -3.55
N ILE A 105 1.81 1.27 -3.06
CA ILE A 105 2.30 1.66 -1.75
C ILE A 105 1.14 2.30 -0.98
N SER A 106 0.74 1.72 0.15
CA SER A 106 -0.25 2.34 1.03
C SER A 106 0.34 3.58 1.71
N ILE A 107 -0.45 4.62 1.81
CA ILE A 107 -0.05 5.84 2.48
C ILE A 107 -0.17 5.61 3.99
N GLY A 108 0.94 5.72 4.69
CA GLY A 108 1.03 5.59 6.13
C GLY A 108 0.98 6.93 6.86
N LYS A 109 1.34 6.91 8.15
CA LYS A 109 1.62 8.12 8.92
C LYS A 109 2.90 8.79 8.39
N PRO A 110 3.12 10.09 8.67
CA PRO A 110 4.32 10.79 8.22
C PRO A 110 5.63 10.05 8.55
N SER A 111 5.78 9.55 9.77
CA SER A 111 6.97 8.83 10.19
C SER A 111 7.18 7.47 9.48
N GLU A 112 6.09 6.80 9.10
CA GLU A 112 6.16 5.56 8.33
C GLU A 112 6.60 5.84 6.89
N ASN A 113 6.07 6.91 6.30
CA ASN A 113 6.47 7.35 4.96
C ASN A 113 7.90 7.88 4.94
N ASP A 114 8.36 8.61 5.99
CA ASP A 114 9.76 9.02 6.14
C ASP A 114 10.72 7.82 6.10
N ARG A 115 10.37 6.78 6.85
CA ARG A 115 11.14 5.52 6.85
C ARG A 115 11.18 4.89 5.47
N LEU A 116 10.04 4.83 4.78
CA LEU A 116 9.97 4.28 3.42
C LEU A 116 10.84 5.10 2.46
N PHE A 117 10.73 6.42 2.45
CA PHE A 117 11.52 7.29 1.56
C PHE A 117 13.01 7.12 1.80
N ASN A 118 13.45 7.08 3.07
CA ASN A 118 14.85 6.91 3.42
C ASN A 118 15.43 5.56 2.95
N VAL A 119 14.64 4.48 3.08
CA VAL A 119 15.07 3.14 2.65
C VAL A 119 15.04 3.04 1.13
N LEU A 120 13.98 3.54 0.50
CA LEU A 120 13.82 3.49 -0.95
C LEU A 120 14.90 4.32 -1.67
N ASP A 121 15.27 5.49 -1.16
CA ASP A 121 16.36 6.32 -1.68
C ASP A 121 17.69 5.54 -1.72
N LYS A 122 18.01 4.81 -0.63
CA LYS A 122 19.22 3.96 -0.58
C LYS A 122 19.17 2.84 -1.62
N ILE A 123 18.03 2.12 -1.70
CA ILE A 123 17.82 1.03 -2.66
C ILE A 123 18.01 1.54 -4.09
N LEU A 124 17.41 2.67 -4.43
CA LEU A 124 17.50 3.25 -5.78
C LEU A 124 18.93 3.69 -6.13
N LYS A 125 19.70 4.17 -5.16
CA LYS A 125 21.12 4.52 -5.34
C LYS A 125 22.01 3.28 -5.56
N GLU A 126 21.72 2.18 -4.89
CA GLU A 126 22.43 0.91 -5.05
C GLU A 126 22.13 0.21 -6.39
N MET A 127 20.97 0.48 -6.99
CA MET A 127 20.52 -0.19 -8.22
C MET A 127 20.81 0.62 -9.49
N LYS A 128 21.41 1.79 -9.38
CA LYS A 128 21.94 2.59 -10.51
C LYS A 128 23.30 2.08 -10.95
#